data_c9cfeb6442654ebdc35323734ab8240b
#
_entry.id   c9cfeb6442654ebdc35323734ab8240b
#
_cell.length_a   1.000
_cell.length_b   1.000
_cell.length_c   1.000
_cell.angle_alpha   90.00
_cell.angle_beta   90.00
_cell.angle_gamma   90.00
#
_symmetry.space_group_name_H-M   'P 1'
#
loop_
_entity.id
_entity.type
_entity.pdbx_description
1 polymer ?
#
loop_
_entity_poly.entity_id
_entity_poly.type
_entity_poly.pdbx_seq_one_letter_code
_entity_poly.pdbx_strand_id
1 'polypeptide(L)'
;MLKDVEINGLIQKEQQKRAESMDITKDRIVEELAKIAFGDVREIVNWTQGAVMLIPSKEITDKAAAAISEVSNGAFGIKIKRHDKVRALDSLAKLLGFDKESGEEAIAIEWEEP
;
A
#
# COMPACT_ATOMS: atom_id res chain seq x y z
N MET A 1 -34.35 5.60 -16.65
CA MET A 1 -33.97 4.70 -15.57
C MET A 1 -33.08 3.55 -16.04
N LEU A 2 -33.51 2.84 -17.04
CA LEU A 2 -32.63 1.84 -17.67
C LEU A 2 -31.39 2.47 -18.25
N LYS A 3 -31.51 3.71 -18.73
CA LYS A 3 -30.41 4.44 -19.33
C LYS A 3 -29.26 4.71 -18.35
N ASP A 4 -29.55 5.00 -17.10
CA ASP A 4 -28.52 5.28 -16.11
C ASP A 4 -27.70 4.03 -15.79
N VAL A 5 -28.37 2.89 -15.70
CA VAL A 5 -27.69 1.61 -15.47
C VAL A 5 -26.83 1.24 -16.68
N GLU A 6 -27.33 1.47 -17.89
CA GLU A 6 -26.60 1.19 -19.12
C GLU A 6 -25.35 2.08 -19.24
N ILE A 7 -25.51 3.37 -18.93
CA ILE A 7 -24.40 4.33 -18.98
C ILE A 7 -23.33 3.94 -17.96
N ASN A 8 -23.71 3.58 -16.73
CA ASN A 8 -22.79 3.15 -15.71
C ASN A 8 -22.03 1.88 -16.13
N GLY A 9 -22.73 0.94 -16.74
CA GLY A 9 -22.11 -0.27 -17.26
C GLY A 9 -21.08 0.00 -18.34
N LEU A 10 -21.40 0.95 -19.25
CA LEU A 10 -20.49 1.34 -20.31
C LEU A 10 -19.26 2.05 -19.76
N ILE A 11 -19.44 2.92 -18.75
CA ILE A 11 -18.32 3.60 -18.10
C ILE A 11 -17.39 2.60 -17.44
N GLN A 12 -17.94 1.63 -16.73
CA GLN A 12 -17.14 0.59 -16.08
C GLN A 12 -16.34 -0.22 -17.08
N LYS A 13 -16.95 -0.58 -18.21
CA LYS A 13 -16.26 -1.31 -19.28
C LYS A 13 -15.12 -0.48 -19.88
N GLU A 14 -15.35 0.80 -20.07
CA GLU A 14 -14.36 1.72 -20.59
C GLU A 14 -13.17 1.82 -19.64
N GLN A 15 -13.44 1.98 -18.35
CA GLN A 15 -12.41 2.05 -17.32
C GLN A 15 -11.60 0.74 -17.25
N GLN A 16 -12.28 -0.38 -17.35
CA GLN A 16 -11.62 -1.69 -17.36
C GLN A 16 -10.70 -1.86 -18.54
N LYS A 17 -11.15 -1.44 -19.72
CA LYS A 17 -10.32 -1.50 -20.92
C LYS A 17 -9.06 -0.65 -20.79
N ARG A 18 -9.20 0.54 -20.26
CA ARG A 18 -8.06 1.43 -20.03
C ARG A 18 -7.07 0.81 -19.06
N ALA A 19 -7.57 0.24 -17.97
CA ALA A 19 -6.75 -0.41 -16.97
C ALA A 19 -5.99 -1.58 -17.59
N GLU A 20 -6.66 -2.40 -18.38
CA GLU A 20 -6.04 -3.54 -19.05
C GLU A 20 -4.96 -3.10 -20.03
N SER A 21 -5.22 -2.04 -20.79
CA SER A 21 -4.24 -1.54 -21.76
C SER A 21 -2.99 -0.98 -21.08
N MET A 22 -3.11 -0.53 -19.84
CA MET A 22 -2.00 -0.02 -19.05
C MET A 22 -1.41 -1.08 -18.11
N ASP A 23 -1.89 -2.31 -18.21
CA ASP A 23 -1.48 -3.41 -17.34
C ASP A 23 -1.70 -3.11 -15.86
N ILE A 24 -2.79 -2.40 -15.56
CA ILE A 24 -3.19 -2.10 -14.20
C ILE A 24 -4.34 -3.01 -13.82
N THR A 25 -4.11 -3.89 -12.87
CA THR A 25 -5.10 -4.81 -12.36
C THR A 25 -5.30 -4.58 -10.86
N LYS A 26 -6.41 -5.11 -10.34
CA LYS A 26 -6.66 -5.06 -8.90
C LYS A 26 -5.54 -5.74 -8.14
N ASP A 27 -5.08 -6.89 -8.64
CA ASP A 27 -4.00 -7.63 -8.00
C ASP A 27 -2.71 -6.82 -7.96
N ARG A 28 -2.42 -6.09 -9.01
CA ARG A 28 -1.24 -5.25 -9.06
C ARG A 28 -1.32 -4.09 -8.07
N ILE A 29 -2.50 -3.50 -7.93
CA ILE A 29 -2.72 -2.43 -6.94
C ILE A 29 -2.54 -2.98 -5.54
N VAL A 30 -3.11 -4.14 -5.24
CA VAL A 30 -2.96 -4.81 -3.96
C VAL A 30 -1.49 -5.09 -3.67
N GLU A 31 -0.75 -5.58 -4.66
CA GLU A 31 0.67 -5.87 -4.53
C GLU A 31 1.47 -4.62 -4.17
N GLU A 32 1.22 -3.50 -4.84
CA GLU A 32 1.93 -2.26 -4.56
C GLU A 32 1.59 -1.70 -3.17
N LEU A 33 0.32 -1.76 -2.79
CA LEU A 33 -0.10 -1.33 -1.45
C LEU A 33 0.50 -2.23 -0.38
N ALA A 34 0.63 -3.52 -0.64
CA ALA A 34 1.23 -4.46 0.30
C ALA A 34 2.69 -4.14 0.58
N LYS A 35 3.43 -3.65 -0.40
CA LYS A 35 4.82 -3.25 -0.22
C LYS A 35 4.95 -2.14 0.82
N ILE A 36 3.98 -1.22 0.85
CA ILE A 36 3.94 -0.14 1.82
C ILE A 36 3.42 -0.66 3.16
N ALA A 37 2.32 -1.40 3.12
CA ALA A 37 1.60 -1.84 4.30
C ALA A 37 2.41 -2.81 5.17
N PHE A 38 3.22 -3.65 4.55
CA PHE A 38 4.00 -4.68 5.24
C PHE A 38 5.49 -4.42 5.18
N GLY A 39 5.88 -3.20 4.79
CA GLY A 39 7.28 -2.81 4.76
C GLY A 39 7.86 -2.67 6.17
N ASP A 40 9.17 -2.91 6.27
CA ASP A 40 9.90 -2.83 7.52
C ASP A 40 10.99 -1.78 7.37
N VAL A 41 11.12 -0.90 8.34
CA VAL A 41 12.13 0.15 8.30
C VAL A 41 13.56 -0.40 8.25
N ARG A 42 13.77 -1.62 8.73
CA ARG A 42 15.08 -2.27 8.68
C ARG A 42 15.52 -2.58 7.25
N GLU A 43 14.63 -2.50 6.29
CA GLU A 43 14.98 -2.70 4.89
C GLU A 43 15.77 -1.53 4.32
N ILE A 44 15.67 -0.34 4.93
CA ILE A 44 16.34 0.86 4.45
C ILE A 44 17.34 1.44 5.44
N VAL A 45 17.27 1.04 6.71
CA VAL A 45 18.10 1.59 7.78
C VAL A 45 18.66 0.46 8.62
N ASN A 46 19.93 0.57 8.91
CA ASN A 46 20.59 -0.35 9.84
C ASN A 46 21.07 0.48 11.04
N TRP A 47 20.75 0.04 12.25
CA TRP A 47 21.22 0.74 13.43
C TRP A 47 21.74 -0.23 14.45
N THR A 48 22.75 0.24 15.18
CA THR A 48 23.33 -0.46 16.31
C THR A 48 23.43 0.54 17.45
N GLN A 49 23.87 0.11 18.60
CA GLN A 49 24.03 0.99 19.74
C GLN A 49 24.94 2.18 19.38
N GLY A 50 24.36 3.37 19.37
CA GLY A 50 25.09 4.61 19.10
C GLY A 50 25.25 5.00 17.65
N ALA A 51 24.75 4.22 16.69
CA ALA A 51 24.91 4.56 15.27
C ALA A 51 23.70 4.16 14.43
N VAL A 52 23.34 5.01 13.48
CA VAL A 52 22.31 4.77 12.49
C VAL A 52 22.94 4.90 11.11
N MET A 53 22.80 3.88 10.29
CA MET A 53 23.35 3.86 8.94
C MET A 53 22.27 3.56 7.92
N LEU A 54 22.25 4.35 6.85
CA LEU A 54 21.34 4.13 5.74
C LEU A 54 21.91 3.05 4.83
N ILE A 55 21.05 2.18 4.35
CA ILE A 55 21.44 1.18 3.37
C ILE A 55 21.60 1.88 2.01
N PRO A 56 22.71 1.68 1.30
CA PRO A 56 22.91 2.32 -0.01
C PRO A 56 21.78 1.94 -0.97
N SER A 57 21.37 2.90 -1.80
CA SER A 57 20.24 2.70 -2.71
C SER A 57 20.41 1.49 -3.64
N LYS A 58 21.62 1.13 -3.97
CA LYS A 58 21.90 -0.02 -4.82
C LYS A 58 21.58 -1.34 -4.13
N GLU A 59 21.57 -1.34 -2.80
CA GLU A 59 21.32 -2.55 -2.00
C GLU A 59 19.87 -2.63 -1.52
N ILE A 60 19.11 -1.55 -1.68
CA ILE A 60 17.70 -1.51 -1.31
C ILE A 60 16.90 -2.31 -2.34
N THR A 61 16.03 -3.21 -1.87
CA THR A 61 15.17 -3.99 -2.75
C THR A 61 14.12 -3.10 -3.40
N ASP A 62 13.59 -3.53 -4.54
CA ASP A 62 12.51 -2.80 -5.20
C ASP A 62 11.28 -2.68 -4.29
N LYS A 63 11.03 -3.69 -3.50
CA LYS A 63 9.94 -3.68 -2.52
C LYS A 63 10.13 -2.57 -1.50
N ALA A 64 11.33 -2.45 -0.95
CA ALA A 64 11.64 -1.42 0.05
C ALA A 64 11.60 -0.03 -0.58
N ALA A 65 12.12 0.11 -1.80
CA ALA A 65 12.14 1.39 -2.51
C ALA A 65 10.72 1.89 -2.80
N ALA A 66 9.80 0.99 -3.09
CA ALA A 66 8.41 1.36 -3.37
C ALA A 66 7.72 2.03 -2.18
N ALA A 67 8.17 1.78 -0.97
CA ALA A 67 7.59 2.37 0.24
C ALA A 67 8.15 3.74 0.58
N ILE A 68 9.21 4.18 -0.10
CA ILE A 68 9.85 5.48 0.15
C ILE A 68 9.11 6.57 -0.61
N SER A 69 8.68 7.62 0.10
CA SER A 69 7.98 8.74 -0.52
C SER A 69 8.92 9.90 -0.86
N GLU A 70 9.98 10.07 -0.10
CA GLU A 70 10.88 11.19 -0.29
C GLU A 70 12.28 10.89 0.26
N VAL A 71 13.28 11.34 -0.48
CA VAL A 71 14.66 11.34 0.00
C VAL A 71 15.18 12.77 -0.15
N SER A 72 15.66 13.35 0.92
CA SER A 72 16.18 14.71 0.89
C SER A 72 17.48 14.80 1.69
N ASN A 73 18.28 15.81 1.36
CA ASN A 73 19.53 16.09 2.05
C ASN A 73 19.38 17.43 2.76
N GLY A 74 19.32 17.40 4.07
CA GLY A 74 19.14 18.59 4.88
C GLY A 74 20.41 19.00 5.62
N ALA A 75 20.27 20.07 6.42
CA ALA A 75 21.38 20.63 7.20
C ALA A 75 21.99 19.61 8.17
N PHE A 76 21.18 18.66 8.63
CA PHE A 76 21.61 17.67 9.62
C PHE A 76 21.80 16.27 9.03
N GLY A 77 21.83 16.16 7.71
CA GLY A 77 22.05 14.89 7.03
C GLY A 77 20.91 14.49 6.10
N ILE A 78 20.91 13.22 5.72
CA ILE A 78 19.93 12.68 4.79
C ILE A 78 18.63 12.34 5.56
N LYS A 79 17.51 12.74 4.98
CA LYS A 79 16.20 12.46 5.52
C LYS A 79 15.42 11.59 4.54
N ILE A 80 14.90 10.48 5.03
CA ILE A 80 14.08 9.58 4.23
C ILE A 80 12.69 9.50 4.85
N LYS A 81 11.69 9.73 4.03
CA LYS A 81 10.29 9.57 4.44
C LYS A 81 9.72 8.36 3.74
N ARG A 82 8.86 7.66 4.44
CA ARG A 82 8.12 6.53 3.91
C ARG A 82 6.65 6.89 3.79
N HIS A 83 5.95 6.21 2.91
CA HIS A 83 4.51 6.36 2.79
C HIS A 83 3.83 5.87 4.08
N ASP A 84 2.65 6.42 4.35
CA ASP A 84 1.90 6.11 5.55
C ASP A 84 1.43 4.64 5.52
N LYS A 85 2.02 3.84 6.40
CA LYS A 85 1.71 2.42 6.50
C LYS A 85 0.26 2.17 6.92
N VAL A 86 -0.26 2.98 7.84
CA VAL A 86 -1.63 2.84 8.33
C VAL A 86 -2.63 3.10 7.22
N ARG A 87 -2.38 4.13 6.40
CA ARG A 87 -3.22 4.41 5.25
C ARG A 87 -3.19 3.30 4.22
N ALA A 88 -2.02 2.74 3.99
CA ALA A 88 -1.89 1.62 3.05
C ALA A 88 -2.65 0.41 3.54
N LEU A 89 -2.56 0.09 4.83
CA LEU A 89 -3.31 -1.01 5.43
C LEU A 89 -4.81 -0.77 5.34
N ASP A 90 -5.26 0.46 5.59
CA ASP A 90 -6.67 0.82 5.47
C ASP A 90 -7.17 0.64 4.04
N SER A 91 -6.41 1.11 3.08
CA SER A 91 -6.75 0.95 1.66
C SER A 91 -6.81 -0.52 1.24
N LEU A 92 -5.87 -1.33 1.71
CA LEU A 92 -5.88 -2.77 1.45
C LEU A 92 -7.10 -3.43 2.04
N ALA A 93 -7.46 -3.09 3.28
CA ALA A 93 -8.63 -3.64 3.93
C ALA A 93 -9.90 -3.35 3.14
N LYS A 94 -10.02 -2.14 2.62
CA LYS A 94 -11.17 -1.76 1.79
C LYS A 94 -11.22 -2.53 0.48
N LEU A 95 -10.08 -2.65 -0.19
CA LEU A 95 -10.01 -3.36 -1.46
C LEU A 95 -10.32 -4.84 -1.30
N LEU A 96 -9.92 -5.43 -0.18
CA LEU A 96 -10.16 -6.84 0.10
C LEU A 96 -11.50 -7.09 0.81
N GLY A 97 -12.22 -6.03 1.17
CA GLY A 97 -13.54 -6.14 1.76
C GLY A 97 -13.54 -6.41 3.27
N PHE A 98 -12.42 -6.25 3.93
CA PHE A 98 -12.33 -6.50 5.37
C PHE A 98 -12.97 -5.41 6.22
N ASP A 99 -13.26 -4.26 5.64
CA ASP A 99 -13.91 -3.16 6.34
C ASP A 99 -15.43 -3.25 6.35
N LYS A 100 -16.01 -4.27 5.72
CA LYS A 100 -17.44 -4.46 5.67
C LYS A 100 -17.95 -5.01 6.99
N GLU A 101 -19.25 -4.78 7.26
CA GLU A 101 -19.87 -5.22 8.49
C GLU A 101 -19.66 -6.71 8.78
N SER A 102 -19.77 -7.54 7.76
CA SER A 102 -19.52 -8.97 7.92
C SER A 102 -18.11 -9.26 8.39
N GLY A 103 -17.15 -8.47 7.93
CA GLY A 103 -15.78 -8.57 8.38
C GLY A 103 -15.63 -8.14 9.83
N GLU A 104 -16.32 -7.07 10.22
CA GLU A 104 -16.30 -6.60 11.58
C GLU A 104 -16.88 -7.61 12.54
N GLU A 105 -17.98 -8.25 12.15
CA GLU A 105 -18.58 -9.30 12.95
C GLU A 105 -17.62 -10.48 13.14
N ALA A 106 -16.95 -10.87 12.09
CA ALA A 106 -15.96 -11.94 12.19
C ALA A 106 -14.82 -11.57 13.12
N ILE A 107 -14.35 -10.32 13.06
CA ILE A 107 -13.30 -9.83 13.93
C ILE A 107 -13.77 -9.84 15.38
N ALA A 108 -15.02 -9.40 15.63
CA ALA A 108 -15.57 -9.38 16.96
C ALA A 108 -15.61 -10.80 17.56
N ILE A 109 -15.96 -11.79 16.77
CA ILE A 109 -15.96 -13.18 17.20
C ILE A 109 -14.56 -13.64 17.58
N GLU A 110 -13.57 -13.28 16.78
CA GLU A 110 -12.19 -13.65 17.05
C GLU A 110 -11.68 -13.04 18.35
N TRP A 111 -12.08 -11.80 18.64
CA TRP A 111 -11.66 -11.13 19.85
C TRP A 111 -12.22 -11.80 21.13
N GLU A 112 -13.35 -12.45 21.04
CA GLU A 112 -13.96 -13.11 22.17
C GLU A 112 -13.31 -14.45 22.50
N GLU A 113 -12.56 -15.01 21.59
CA GLU A 113 -11.87 -16.26 21.84
C GLU A 113 -10.67 -16.04 22.78
N PRO A 114 -10.57 -16.82 23.83
CA PRO A 114 -9.46 -16.70 24.78
C PRO A 114 -8.15 -17.23 24.22
#